data_0492eb97cb064bc7f596acbbd80372ce
#
_entry.id   0492eb97cb064bc7f596acbbd80372ce
#
_cell.length_a   1.000
_cell.length_b   1.000
_cell.length_c   1.000
_cell.angle_alpha   90.00
_cell.angle_beta   90.00
_cell.angle_gamma   90.00
#
_symmetry.space_group_name_H-M   'P 1'
#
loop_
_entity.id
_entity.type
_entity.pdbx_description
1 polymer ?
#
loop_
_entity_poly.entity_id
_entity_poly.type
_entity_poly.pdbx_seq_one_letter_code
_entity_poly.pdbx_strand_id
1 'polypeptide(L)'
;VAADDLAPIGAFESDPVAVAERLLGVPHSLGARSSAATDCSGLVQQALYACGLAGPRYADQQAELGQAVDRSDARRGDLIVWLSPPGDHSWTGHSAFMLDADRVIHATGHHGAVVIEAFAEADARYRADGFHAPVFRRLQA
;
A
#
# COMPACT_ATOMS: atom_id res chain seq x y z
N VAL A 1 -18.36 -19.25 6.80
CA VAL A 1 -16.95 -18.92 6.56
C VAL A 1 -16.23 -20.20 6.16
N ALA A 2 -15.52 -20.17 5.02
CA ALA A 2 -14.73 -21.31 4.60
C ALA A 2 -13.58 -21.55 5.58
N ALA A 3 -13.15 -22.81 5.71
CA ALA A 3 -12.05 -23.16 6.62
C ALA A 3 -10.76 -22.38 6.28
N ASP A 4 -10.56 -22.08 4.99
CA ASP A 4 -9.39 -21.34 4.52
C ASP A 4 -9.37 -19.87 4.96
N ASP A 5 -10.53 -19.35 5.36
CA ASP A 5 -10.65 -17.97 5.85
C ASP A 5 -10.34 -17.87 7.35
N LEU A 6 -10.13 -18.98 8.01
CA LEU A 6 -9.89 -19.05 9.45
C LEU A 6 -8.43 -19.40 9.69
N ALA A 7 -7.68 -18.44 10.25
CA ALA A 7 -6.31 -18.70 10.70
C ALA A 7 -6.31 -19.05 12.19
N PRO A 8 -5.45 -19.96 12.64
CA PRO A 8 -5.27 -20.19 14.07
C PRO A 8 -4.84 -18.90 14.78
N ILE A 9 -5.22 -18.77 16.04
CA ILE A 9 -4.79 -17.63 16.85
C ILE A 9 -3.26 -17.60 16.90
N GLY A 10 -2.68 -16.45 16.56
CA GLY A 10 -1.23 -16.26 16.50
C GLY A 10 -0.58 -16.61 15.17
N ALA A 11 -1.35 -17.11 14.20
CA ALA A 11 -0.85 -17.33 12.85
C ALA A 11 -1.00 -16.05 12.02
N PHE A 12 0.04 -15.73 11.24
CA PHE A 12 0.06 -14.54 10.40
C PHE A 12 0.34 -14.91 8.96
N GLU A 13 -0.13 -14.06 8.05
CA GLU A 13 0.26 -14.14 6.65
C GLU A 13 1.74 -13.82 6.50
N SER A 14 2.37 -14.36 5.46
CA SER A 14 3.79 -14.13 5.19
C SER A 14 4.05 -13.12 4.08
N ASP A 15 3.02 -12.76 3.30
CA ASP A 15 3.15 -11.89 2.14
C ASP A 15 2.05 -10.82 2.15
N PRO A 16 2.38 -9.57 2.47
CA PRO A 16 1.39 -8.50 2.50
C PRO A 16 0.78 -8.21 1.12
N VAL A 17 1.52 -8.47 0.04
CA VAL A 17 0.99 -8.32 -1.33
C VAL A 17 -0.12 -9.34 -1.59
N ALA A 18 0.03 -10.57 -1.13
CA ALA A 18 -1.02 -11.58 -1.26
C ALA A 18 -2.29 -11.17 -0.51
N VAL A 19 -2.16 -10.53 0.64
CA VAL A 19 -3.30 -9.97 1.38
C VAL A 19 -3.98 -8.88 0.55
N ALA A 20 -3.20 -7.96 -0.02
CA ALA A 20 -3.73 -6.89 -0.87
C ALA A 20 -4.41 -7.44 -2.12
N GLU A 21 -3.88 -8.50 -2.72
CA GLU A 21 -4.47 -9.13 -3.90
C GLU A 21 -5.87 -9.68 -3.62
N ARG A 22 -6.15 -10.14 -2.41
CA ARG A 22 -7.50 -10.60 -2.02
C ARG A 22 -8.51 -9.45 -1.96
N LEU A 23 -8.03 -8.21 -1.87
CA LEU A 23 -8.88 -7.02 -1.81
C LEU A 23 -9.01 -6.32 -3.17
N LEU A 24 -8.49 -6.92 -4.27
CA LEU A 24 -8.67 -6.35 -5.60
C LEU A 24 -10.14 -6.09 -5.90
N GLY A 25 -10.44 -4.91 -6.43
CA GLY A 25 -11.79 -4.49 -6.74
C GLY A 25 -12.56 -3.86 -5.58
N VAL A 26 -12.03 -3.92 -4.36
CA VAL A 26 -12.66 -3.26 -3.20
C VAL A 26 -12.68 -1.76 -3.46
N PRO A 27 -13.85 -1.09 -3.26
CA PRO A 27 -13.96 0.34 -3.53
C PRO A 27 -13.00 1.18 -2.70
N HIS A 28 -12.47 2.23 -3.34
CA HIS A 28 -11.70 3.24 -2.65
C HIS A 28 -12.66 4.20 -1.92
N SER A 29 -12.37 4.45 -0.64
CA SER A 29 -13.08 5.47 0.14
C SER A 29 -12.10 6.07 1.14
N LEU A 30 -11.88 7.37 1.04
CA LEU A 30 -10.93 8.08 1.89
C LEU A 30 -11.31 7.90 3.37
N GLY A 31 -10.33 7.52 4.18
CA GLY A 31 -10.54 7.25 5.60
C GLY A 31 -11.01 5.83 5.93
N ALA A 32 -11.33 5.01 4.94
CA ALA A 32 -11.82 3.64 5.15
C ALA A 32 -10.69 2.62 5.16
N ARG A 33 -10.88 1.55 5.92
CA ARG A 33 -9.98 0.38 5.93
C ARG A 33 -10.78 -0.86 6.33
N SER A 34 -11.48 -1.44 5.38
CA SER A 34 -12.25 -2.68 5.61
C SER A 34 -12.29 -3.50 4.34
N SER A 35 -12.88 -4.69 4.41
CA SER A 35 -13.11 -5.50 3.21
C SER A 35 -14.24 -4.93 2.34
N ALA A 36 -14.99 -3.94 2.83
CA ALA A 36 -16.07 -3.29 2.08
C ALA A 36 -15.57 -2.03 1.35
N ALA A 37 -14.58 -1.32 1.90
CA ALA A 37 -13.98 -0.15 1.28
C ALA A 37 -12.66 0.17 1.98
N THR A 38 -11.70 0.76 1.25
CA THR A 38 -10.41 1.13 1.83
C THR A 38 -9.79 2.30 1.09
N ASP A 39 -8.89 3.05 1.75
CA ASP A 39 -8.01 4.00 1.08
C ASP A 39 -6.60 3.40 0.92
N CYS A 40 -5.68 4.17 0.33
CA CYS A 40 -4.33 3.67 0.00
C CYS A 40 -3.55 3.20 1.23
N SER A 41 -3.48 4.04 2.25
CA SER A 41 -2.75 3.70 3.48
C SER A 41 -3.52 2.72 4.36
N GLY A 42 -4.85 2.71 4.28
CA GLY A 42 -5.68 1.72 4.95
C GLY A 42 -5.46 0.31 4.41
N LEU A 43 -5.32 0.16 3.10
CA LEU A 43 -4.98 -1.11 2.48
C LEU A 43 -3.62 -1.62 2.99
N VAL A 44 -2.62 -0.75 3.00
CA VAL A 44 -1.28 -1.09 3.50
C VAL A 44 -1.35 -1.50 4.97
N GLN A 45 -2.06 -0.73 5.80
CA GLN A 45 -2.20 -1.06 7.22
C GLN A 45 -2.84 -2.43 7.44
N GLN A 46 -3.92 -2.74 6.71
CA GLN A 46 -4.58 -4.04 6.81
C GLN A 46 -3.64 -5.18 6.45
N ALA A 47 -2.89 -5.01 5.36
CA ALA A 47 -1.95 -6.03 4.89
C ALA A 47 -0.82 -6.27 5.90
N LEU A 48 -0.28 -5.19 6.48
CA LEU A 48 0.77 -5.29 7.49
C LEU A 48 0.28 -6.00 8.76
N TYR A 49 -0.90 -5.63 9.25
CA TYR A 49 -1.48 -6.29 10.42
C TYR A 49 -1.72 -7.77 10.19
N ALA A 50 -2.17 -8.16 9.00
CA ALA A 50 -2.36 -9.57 8.66
C ALA A 50 -1.05 -10.34 8.68
N CYS A 51 0.07 -9.68 8.44
CA CYS A 51 1.41 -10.26 8.50
C CYS A 51 2.06 -10.15 9.90
N GLY A 52 1.34 -9.63 10.89
CA GLY A 52 1.89 -9.44 12.24
C GLY A 52 2.88 -8.30 12.34
N LEU A 53 2.88 -7.38 11.38
CA LEU A 53 3.80 -6.24 11.34
C LEU A 53 3.12 -4.98 11.85
N ALA A 54 3.93 -4.03 12.34
CA ALA A 54 3.42 -2.71 12.70
C ALA A 54 2.87 -2.03 11.46
N GLY A 55 1.66 -1.47 11.57
CA GLY A 55 0.97 -0.85 10.44
C GLY A 55 0.45 0.53 10.81
N PRO A 56 1.29 1.57 10.74
CA PRO A 56 0.81 2.93 10.94
C PRO A 56 -0.32 3.29 9.96
N ARG A 57 -1.22 4.17 10.37
CA ARG A 57 -2.42 4.48 9.60
C ARG A 57 -2.15 5.36 8.38
N TYR A 58 -1.15 6.25 8.45
CA TYR A 58 -0.96 7.29 7.45
C TYR A 58 0.32 7.09 6.63
N ALA A 59 0.28 7.57 5.38
CA ALA A 59 1.37 7.37 4.43
C ALA A 59 2.71 7.91 4.92
N ASP A 60 2.74 9.09 5.52
CA ASP A 60 3.98 9.69 6.03
C ASP A 60 4.62 8.83 7.12
N GLN A 61 3.81 8.20 7.95
CA GLN A 61 4.29 7.26 8.97
C GLN A 61 4.81 5.97 8.33
N GLN A 62 4.12 5.51 7.29
CA GLN A 62 4.52 4.30 6.55
C GLN A 62 5.85 4.50 5.83
N ALA A 63 6.16 5.72 5.42
CA ALA A 63 7.42 6.05 4.77
C ALA A 63 8.66 5.86 5.66
N GLU A 64 8.46 5.69 6.96
CA GLU A 64 9.53 5.47 7.94
C GLU A 64 9.73 3.98 8.28
N LEU A 65 8.92 3.08 7.72
CA LEU A 65 8.99 1.65 8.03
C LEU A 65 10.19 0.98 7.37
N GLY A 66 10.72 -0.04 8.03
CA GLY A 66 11.73 -0.91 7.44
C GLY A 66 13.01 -0.19 7.06
N GLN A 67 13.59 -0.59 5.93
CA GLN A 67 14.83 -0.02 5.40
C GLN A 67 14.60 0.61 4.04
N ALA A 68 15.26 1.75 3.78
CA ALA A 68 15.22 2.39 2.48
C ALA A 68 15.90 1.50 1.43
N VAL A 69 15.28 1.39 0.25
CA VAL A 69 15.88 0.72 -0.91
C VAL A 69 15.77 1.64 -2.12
N ASP A 70 16.67 1.44 -3.08
CA ASP A 70 16.62 2.19 -4.33
C ASP A 70 15.57 1.62 -5.27
N ARG A 71 15.06 2.45 -6.19
CA ARG A 71 14.10 2.01 -7.20
C ARG A 71 14.63 0.79 -7.98
N SER A 72 15.91 0.77 -8.31
CA SER A 72 16.53 -0.32 -9.07
C SER A 72 16.52 -1.66 -8.32
N ASP A 73 16.41 -1.63 -7.00
CA ASP A 73 16.39 -2.81 -6.15
C ASP A 73 14.97 -3.19 -5.70
N ALA A 74 13.96 -2.43 -6.10
CA ALA A 74 12.58 -2.65 -5.67
C ALA A 74 12.06 -3.99 -6.20
N ARG A 75 11.35 -4.71 -5.32
CA ARG A 75 10.82 -6.04 -5.61
C ARG A 75 9.49 -6.25 -4.91
N ARG A 76 8.83 -7.37 -5.22
CA ARG A 76 7.55 -7.74 -4.58
C ARG A 76 7.62 -7.60 -3.07
N GLY A 77 6.62 -6.95 -2.51
CA GLY A 77 6.49 -6.76 -1.07
C GLY A 77 7.08 -5.45 -0.57
N ASP A 78 7.89 -4.75 -1.37
CA ASP A 78 8.40 -3.45 -0.97
C ASP A 78 7.26 -2.43 -0.94
N LEU A 79 7.29 -1.57 0.06
CA LEU A 79 6.33 -0.48 0.23
C LEU A 79 6.80 0.75 -0.53
N ILE A 80 5.89 1.41 -1.21
CA ILE A 80 6.17 2.67 -1.91
C ILE A 80 5.32 3.76 -1.30
N VAL A 81 5.92 4.93 -1.05
CA VAL A 81 5.18 6.09 -0.57
C VAL A 81 5.56 7.32 -1.38
N TRP A 82 4.56 7.98 -1.94
CA TRP A 82 4.68 9.32 -2.52
C TRP A 82 4.16 10.30 -1.49
N LEU A 83 5.06 11.09 -0.90
CA LEU A 83 4.65 12.09 0.08
C LEU A 83 3.95 13.25 -0.61
N SER A 84 2.87 13.73 0.00
CA SER A 84 2.06 14.79 -0.58
C SER A 84 2.81 16.12 -0.60
N PRO A 85 2.45 17.02 -1.55
CA PRO A 85 3.02 18.35 -1.56
C PRO A 85 2.57 19.15 -0.32
N PRO A 86 3.30 20.22 0.05
CA PRO A 86 2.88 21.11 1.12
C PRO A 86 1.50 21.72 0.83
N GLY A 87 0.69 21.91 1.87
CA GLY A 87 -0.63 22.53 1.74
C GLY A 87 -1.64 22.04 2.76
N ASP A 88 -2.81 22.66 2.75
CA ASP A 88 -3.90 22.31 3.64
C ASP A 88 -4.73 21.17 3.03
N HIS A 89 -4.36 19.94 3.36
CA HIS A 89 -5.12 18.76 2.96
C HIS A 89 -5.02 17.69 4.05
N SER A 90 -6.00 16.78 4.05
CA SER A 90 -6.14 15.77 5.10
C SER A 90 -5.30 14.52 4.88
N TRP A 91 -4.63 14.39 3.73
CA TRP A 91 -3.78 13.23 3.43
C TRP A 91 -2.30 13.61 3.49
N THR A 92 -1.46 12.62 3.83
CA THR A 92 -0.01 12.82 3.99
C THR A 92 0.79 12.26 2.82
N GLY A 93 0.15 11.52 1.95
CA GLY A 93 0.78 10.92 0.78
C GLY A 93 -0.05 9.79 0.20
N HIS A 94 0.55 9.06 -0.73
CA HIS A 94 -0.04 7.88 -1.33
C HIS A 94 0.86 6.68 -1.12
N SER A 95 0.27 5.54 -0.77
CA SER A 95 1.00 4.31 -0.47
C SER A 95 0.59 3.18 -1.41
N ALA A 96 1.53 2.32 -1.74
CA ALA A 96 1.32 1.15 -2.57
C ALA A 96 2.33 0.06 -2.20
N PHE A 97 2.07 -1.17 -2.63
CA PHE A 97 3.07 -2.24 -2.61
C PHE A 97 3.58 -2.51 -4.02
N MET A 98 4.86 -2.86 -4.14
CA MET A 98 5.36 -3.44 -5.39
C MET A 98 4.78 -4.86 -5.53
N LEU A 99 4.10 -5.10 -6.64
CA LEU A 99 3.65 -6.44 -7.01
C LEU A 99 4.82 -7.24 -7.60
N ASP A 100 5.59 -6.57 -8.42
CA ASP A 100 6.84 -7.06 -9.01
C ASP A 100 7.74 -5.85 -9.31
N ALA A 101 8.80 -6.02 -10.10
CA ALA A 101 9.73 -4.93 -10.39
C ALA A 101 9.10 -3.76 -11.16
N ASP A 102 7.95 -3.96 -11.81
CA ASP A 102 7.36 -2.97 -12.73
C ASP A 102 5.92 -2.59 -12.41
N ARG A 103 5.26 -3.29 -11.50
CA ARG A 103 3.84 -3.07 -11.20
C ARG A 103 3.60 -2.85 -9.73
N VAL A 104 2.56 -2.09 -9.43
CA VAL A 104 2.11 -1.81 -8.07
C VAL A 104 0.68 -2.30 -7.85
N ILE A 105 0.35 -2.59 -6.61
CA ILE A 105 -1.02 -2.84 -6.16
C ILE A 105 -1.37 -1.80 -5.09
N HIS A 106 -2.49 -1.12 -5.26
CA HIS A 106 -2.91 -0.07 -4.35
C HIS A 106 -4.40 0.25 -4.47
N ALA A 107 -4.95 0.88 -3.42
CA ALA A 107 -6.27 1.48 -3.48
C ALA A 107 -6.09 2.92 -3.95
N THR A 108 -6.76 3.30 -5.02
CA THR A 108 -6.58 4.64 -5.61
C THR A 108 -7.91 5.28 -6.01
N GLY A 109 -8.06 6.56 -5.69
CA GLY A 109 -9.21 7.34 -6.12
C GLY A 109 -9.28 7.52 -7.63
N HIS A 110 -8.14 7.47 -8.33
CA HIS A 110 -8.12 7.57 -9.79
C HIS A 110 -8.92 6.45 -10.45
N HIS A 111 -8.80 5.22 -9.96
CA HIS A 111 -9.54 4.05 -10.45
C HIS A 111 -10.75 3.71 -9.58
N GLY A 112 -10.91 4.35 -8.43
CA GLY A 112 -12.03 4.13 -7.52
C GLY A 112 -12.00 2.81 -6.77
N ALA A 113 -10.91 2.07 -6.80
CA ALA A 113 -10.82 0.74 -6.19
C ALA A 113 -9.37 0.31 -5.99
N VAL A 114 -9.20 -0.86 -5.37
CA VAL A 114 -7.91 -1.56 -5.32
C VAL A 114 -7.63 -2.15 -6.70
N VAL A 115 -6.52 -1.75 -7.30
CA VAL A 115 -6.13 -2.16 -8.66
C VAL A 115 -4.64 -2.49 -8.73
N ILE A 116 -4.27 -3.20 -9.79
CA ILE A 116 -2.87 -3.40 -10.21
C ILE A 116 -2.63 -2.50 -11.41
N GLU A 117 -1.54 -1.74 -11.40
CA GLU A 117 -1.16 -0.93 -12.55
C GLU A 117 0.37 -0.83 -12.68
N ALA A 118 0.84 -0.35 -13.83
CA ALA A 118 2.26 -0.13 -14.05
C ALA A 118 2.79 0.95 -13.09
N PHE A 119 3.94 0.69 -12.46
CA PHE A 119 4.58 1.67 -11.58
C PHE A 119 4.83 2.99 -12.31
N ALA A 120 5.33 2.93 -13.55
CA ALA A 120 5.66 4.13 -14.32
C ALA A 120 4.45 5.03 -14.56
N GLU A 121 3.26 4.45 -14.78
CA GLU A 121 2.03 5.22 -14.97
C GLU A 121 1.57 5.87 -13.66
N ALA A 122 1.60 5.11 -12.57
CA ALA A 122 1.24 5.64 -11.25
C ALA A 122 2.21 6.77 -10.84
N ASP A 123 3.50 6.55 -10.99
CA ASP A 123 4.53 7.53 -10.64
C ASP A 123 4.36 8.82 -11.44
N ALA A 124 4.15 8.72 -12.74
CA ALA A 124 3.95 9.90 -13.60
C ALA A 124 2.72 10.70 -13.17
N ARG A 125 1.62 10.00 -12.83
CA ARG A 125 0.39 10.66 -12.41
C ARG A 125 0.55 11.38 -11.08
N TYR A 126 1.17 10.75 -10.07
CA TYR A 126 1.35 11.38 -8.77
C TYR A 126 2.34 12.53 -8.83
N ARG A 127 3.43 12.39 -9.59
CA ARG A 127 4.38 13.50 -9.77
C ARG A 127 3.76 14.68 -10.50
N ALA A 128 2.90 14.42 -11.47
CA ALA A 128 2.17 15.48 -12.17
C ALA A 128 1.22 16.23 -11.23
N ASP A 129 0.72 15.56 -10.19
CA ASP A 129 -0.14 16.16 -9.17
C ASP A 129 0.67 16.86 -8.06
N GLY A 130 1.99 16.91 -8.18
CA GLY A 130 2.85 17.62 -7.24
C GLY A 130 3.41 16.77 -6.10
N PHE A 131 3.18 15.47 -6.10
CA PHE A 131 3.75 14.59 -5.08
C PHE A 131 5.26 14.49 -5.24
N HIS A 132 5.96 14.28 -4.13
CA HIS A 132 7.41 14.08 -4.15
C HIS A 132 7.76 12.77 -4.83
N ALA A 133 9.04 12.64 -5.23
CA ALA A 133 9.56 11.39 -5.74
C ALA A 133 9.29 10.27 -4.73
N PRO A 134 8.93 9.05 -5.17
CA PRO A 134 8.57 7.99 -4.25
C PRO A 134 9.76 7.51 -3.44
N VAL A 135 9.49 7.13 -2.18
CA VAL A 135 10.44 6.40 -1.34
C VAL A 135 10.04 4.93 -1.34
N PHE A 136 11.03 4.05 -1.30
CA PHE A 136 10.84 2.61 -1.29
C PHE A 136 11.35 2.06 0.03
N ARG A 137 10.53 1.27 0.71
CA ARG A 137 10.86 0.73 2.03
C ARG A 137 10.75 -0.78 2.00
N ARG A 138 11.80 -1.47 2.41
CA ARG A 138 11.77 -2.93 2.53
C ARG A 138 11.40 -3.30 3.93
N LEU A 139 10.28 -4.01 4.05
CA LEU A 139 9.75 -4.46 5.33
C LEU A 139 10.52 -5.70 5.76
N GLN A 140 10.73 -5.81 7.06
CA GLN A 140 11.36 -7.00 7.63
C GLN A 140 10.27 -7.96 8.07
N ALA A 141 10.46 -9.20 7.71
CA ALA A 141 9.58 -10.27 8.16
C ALA A 141 9.85 -10.59 9.64
#